data_28860befdaa2e20a99c4c0acb2df7ae8
#
_entry.id   28860befdaa2e20a99c4c0acb2df7ae8
#
_cell.length_a   1.000
_cell.length_b   1.000
_cell.length_c   1.000
_cell.angle_alpha   90.00
_cell.angle_beta   90.00
_cell.angle_gamma   90.00
#
_symmetry.space_group_name_H-M   'P 1'
#
loop_
_entity.id
_entity.type
_entity.pdbx_description
1 polymer ?
#
loop_
_entity_poly.entity_id
_entity_poly.type
_entity_poly.pdbx_seq_one_letter_code
_entity_poly.pdbx_strand_id
1 'polypeptide(L)'
;MARSGTRQPERPDAPRGVRGQRGWTFLSNHAHVLICVAAHPSARIQDIAEQVGITYRGVQRILRELEDAGYLSHTRASDDARSNVYRVDGSLPLRHRLERHQRIAALLDLAAPRRTGAG
;
A
#
# COMPACT_ATOMS: atom_id res chain seq x y z
N MET A 1 20.34 3.98 -22.02
CA MET A 1 19.82 4.02 -21.89
C MET A 1 18.99 4.37 -21.88
N ALA A 2 19.00 4.12 -22.09
CA ALA A 2 18.19 4.41 -22.04
C ALA A 2 17.48 4.52 -21.79
N ARG A 3 17.19 4.47 -21.81
CA ARG A 3 16.45 4.64 -21.54
C ARG A 3 15.57 4.82 -21.40
N SER A 4 15.55 4.65 -21.58
CA SER A 4 14.75 4.79 -21.45
C SER A 4 13.98 5.01 -21.27
N GLY A 5 13.90 4.92 -21.37
CA GLY A 5 13.04 5.09 -21.13
C GLY A 5 12.44 5.43 -21.00
N THR A 6 12.58 5.23 -21.07
CA THR A 6 11.91 5.55 -21.10
C THR A 6 11.12 6.19 -20.63
N ARG A 7 10.97 6.81 -20.79
CA ARG A 7 10.22 7.28 -20.35
C ARG A 7 9.05 6.99 -20.50
N GLN A 8 8.49 6.80 -19.73
CA GLN A 8 7.28 6.46 -19.78
C GLN A 8 6.41 7.58 -19.69
N PRO A 9 5.52 7.72 -20.42
CA PRO A 9 4.61 8.81 -20.41
C PRO A 9 3.80 8.71 -19.20
N GLU A 10 3.21 9.74 -18.82
CA GLU A 10 2.36 9.71 -17.73
C GLU A 10 1.33 8.78 -17.87
N ARG A 11 1.03 7.99 -16.99
CA ARG A 11 -0.02 7.07 -17.04
C ARG A 11 -1.28 7.65 -16.67
N PRO A 12 -2.33 7.30 -17.28
CA PRO A 12 -3.63 7.84 -16.95
C PRO A 12 -4.03 7.51 -15.54
N ASP A 13 -3.49 6.44 -15.02
CA ASP A 13 -3.87 6.07 -13.69
C ASP A 13 -2.93 6.65 -12.66
N ALA A 14 -2.12 7.59 -13.03
CA ALA A 14 -1.25 8.21 -12.07
C ALA A 14 -2.07 8.93 -11.04
N PRO A 15 -1.67 8.92 -9.82
CA PRO A 15 -2.43 9.56 -8.77
C PRO A 15 -2.52 11.02 -8.98
N ARG A 16 -3.73 11.50 -9.09
CA ARG A 16 -3.93 12.84 -9.27
C ARG A 16 -4.00 13.56 -8.04
N GLY A 17 -4.35 12.99 -6.96
CA GLY A 17 -4.47 13.64 -5.72
C GLY A 17 -3.14 14.07 -5.16
N VAL A 18 -2.09 13.53 -5.67
CA VAL A 18 -0.83 13.84 -5.17
C VAL A 18 -0.23 14.90 -6.03
N ARG A 19 -0.49 16.10 -5.69
CA ARG A 19 -0.11 17.13 -6.49
C ARG A 19 1.28 17.31 -6.55
N GLY A 20 1.86 17.66 -7.55
CA GLY A 20 3.25 17.86 -7.69
C GLY A 20 4.07 16.64 -7.88
N GLN A 21 3.47 15.49 -7.75
CA GLN A 21 4.18 14.30 -7.97
C GLN A 21 3.74 13.68 -9.20
N ARG A 22 4.47 13.74 -10.22
CA ARG A 22 4.06 13.16 -11.43
C ARG A 22 4.95 12.07 -11.76
N GLY A 23 4.50 11.12 -12.38
CA GLY A 23 5.29 10.06 -12.93
C GLY A 23 5.50 8.88 -12.07
N TRP A 24 6.22 8.99 -11.04
CA TRP A 24 6.53 7.77 -10.31
C TRP A 24 6.72 8.00 -8.82
N THR A 25 6.63 6.90 -8.07
CA THR A 25 6.86 6.92 -6.64
C THR A 25 7.89 5.83 -6.37
N PHE A 26 8.57 5.91 -5.25
CA PHE A 26 9.55 4.90 -4.93
C PHE A 26 8.91 3.57 -4.55
N LEU A 27 7.72 3.59 -4.02
CA LEU A 27 7.08 2.36 -3.62
C LEU A 27 5.90 2.07 -4.52
N SER A 28 5.58 0.82 -4.64
CA SER A 28 4.48 0.40 -5.50
C SER A 28 3.15 0.65 -4.82
N ASN A 29 2.08 0.53 -5.55
CA ASN A 29 0.76 0.67 -4.97
C ASN A 29 0.46 -0.46 -3.99
N HIS A 30 1.04 -1.64 -4.20
CA HIS A 30 0.89 -2.71 -3.22
C HIS A 30 1.50 -2.27 -1.89
N ALA A 31 2.66 -1.64 -1.93
CA ALA A 31 3.28 -1.14 -0.72
C ALA A 31 2.43 -0.06 -0.08
N HIS A 32 1.87 0.83 -0.90
CA HIS A 32 1.07 1.91 -0.38
C HIS A 32 -0.20 1.39 0.29
N VAL A 33 -0.81 0.37 -0.26
CA VAL A 33 -2.01 -0.22 0.33
C VAL A 33 -1.65 -0.87 1.67
N LEU A 34 -0.53 -1.59 1.74
CA LEU A 34 -0.12 -2.21 2.99
C LEU A 34 0.14 -1.15 4.05
N ILE A 35 0.83 -0.08 3.68
CA ILE A 35 1.12 0.99 4.62
C ILE A 35 -0.18 1.60 5.12
N CYS A 36 -1.13 1.81 4.23
CA CYS A 36 -2.39 2.41 4.59
C CYS A 36 -3.17 1.55 5.57
N VAL A 37 -3.29 0.26 5.29
CA VAL A 37 -4.06 -0.61 6.18
C VAL A 37 -3.33 -0.89 7.49
N ALA A 38 -2.01 -0.82 7.48
CA ALA A 38 -1.28 -1.00 8.73
C ALA A 38 -1.53 0.19 9.65
N ALA A 39 -1.65 1.37 9.09
CA ALA A 39 -1.91 2.56 9.88
C ALA A 39 -3.39 2.67 10.25
N HIS A 40 -4.27 2.16 9.39
CA HIS A 40 -5.71 2.28 9.61
C HIS A 40 -6.37 0.94 9.32
N PRO A 41 -6.28 0.00 10.24
CA PRO A 41 -6.77 -1.37 9.99
C PRO A 41 -8.25 -1.49 9.67
N SER A 42 -9.03 -0.50 10.08
CA SER A 42 -10.46 -0.54 9.82
C SER A 42 -10.88 0.35 8.67
N ALA A 43 -9.95 0.84 7.88
CA ALA A 43 -10.28 1.73 6.79
C ALA A 43 -11.13 1.01 5.76
N ARG A 44 -12.04 1.73 5.14
CA ARG A 44 -12.86 1.15 4.10
C ARG A 44 -12.13 1.26 2.81
N ILE A 45 -12.52 0.44 1.85
CA ILE A 45 -11.85 0.43 0.55
C ILE A 45 -11.83 1.81 -0.07
N GLN A 46 -12.93 2.54 0.05
CA GLN A 46 -12.97 3.86 -0.49
C GLN A 46 -11.93 4.77 0.15
N ASP A 47 -11.72 4.65 1.45
CA ASP A 47 -10.74 5.47 2.14
C ASP A 47 -9.34 5.10 1.68
N ILE A 48 -9.09 3.81 1.50
CA ILE A 48 -7.80 3.37 1.02
C ILE A 48 -7.56 3.91 -0.38
N ALA A 49 -8.59 3.86 -1.21
CA ALA A 49 -8.46 4.35 -2.58
C ALA A 49 -8.10 5.83 -2.59
N GLU A 50 -8.72 6.61 -1.73
CA GLU A 50 -8.42 8.02 -1.67
C GLU A 50 -7.04 8.29 -1.12
N GLN A 51 -6.63 7.56 -0.11
CA GLN A 51 -5.33 7.76 0.48
C GLN A 51 -4.22 7.37 -0.49
N VAL A 52 -4.39 6.28 -1.19
CA VAL A 52 -3.37 5.78 -2.08
C VAL A 52 -3.42 6.51 -3.43
N GLY A 53 -4.59 6.96 -3.81
CA GLY A 53 -4.73 7.67 -5.07
C GLY A 53 -5.02 6.75 -6.25
N ILE A 54 -5.71 5.66 -6.02
CA ILE A 54 -6.06 4.74 -7.09
C ILE A 54 -7.55 4.44 -7.01
N THR A 55 -8.03 3.64 -7.92
CA THR A 55 -9.46 3.38 -8.00
C THR A 55 -9.88 2.36 -6.95
N TYR A 56 -11.16 2.36 -6.65
CA TYR A 56 -11.74 1.40 -5.75
C TYR A 56 -11.43 -0.03 -6.22
N ARG A 57 -11.62 -0.28 -7.51
CA ARG A 57 -11.35 -1.57 -8.06
C ARG A 57 -9.88 -1.95 -7.95
N GLY A 58 -8.99 -0.99 -8.12
CA GLY A 58 -7.57 -1.23 -7.95
C GLY A 58 -7.23 -1.65 -6.55
N VAL A 59 -7.88 -1.03 -5.56
CA VAL A 59 -7.66 -1.41 -4.18
C VAL A 59 -8.15 -2.83 -3.95
N GLN A 60 -9.33 -3.16 -4.47
CA GLN A 60 -9.85 -4.50 -4.29
C GLN A 60 -8.92 -5.56 -4.85
N ARG A 61 -8.37 -5.30 -6.02
CA ARG A 61 -7.47 -6.23 -6.65
C ARG A 61 -6.20 -6.40 -5.83
N ILE A 62 -5.65 -5.28 -5.37
CA ILE A 62 -4.43 -5.32 -4.60
C ILE A 62 -4.63 -6.03 -3.26
N LEU A 63 -5.75 -5.75 -2.59
CA LEU A 63 -6.03 -6.42 -1.33
C LEU A 63 -6.11 -7.93 -1.54
N ARG A 64 -6.74 -8.35 -2.62
CA ARG A 64 -6.85 -9.76 -2.89
C ARG A 64 -5.50 -10.39 -3.18
N GLU A 65 -4.67 -9.68 -3.94
CA GLU A 65 -3.35 -10.20 -4.26
C GLU A 65 -2.49 -10.31 -3.00
N LEU A 66 -2.60 -9.33 -2.11
CA LEU A 66 -1.84 -9.36 -0.88
C LEU A 66 -2.31 -10.49 0.03
N GLU A 67 -3.62 -10.72 0.06
CA GLU A 67 -4.14 -11.79 0.87
C GLU A 67 -3.75 -13.15 0.29
N ASP A 68 -3.81 -13.30 -1.00
CA ASP A 68 -3.45 -14.56 -1.64
C ASP A 68 -1.98 -14.88 -1.39
N ALA A 69 -1.15 -13.88 -1.28
CA ALA A 69 0.27 -14.09 -1.06
C ALA A 69 0.62 -14.21 0.43
N GLY A 70 -0.36 -14.05 1.30
CA GLY A 70 -0.13 -14.23 2.73
C GLY A 70 0.31 -13.00 3.49
N TYR A 71 0.42 -11.85 2.83
CA TYR A 71 0.87 -10.65 3.50
C TYR A 71 -0.23 -9.97 4.30
N LEU A 72 -1.47 -10.28 3.99
CA LEU A 72 -2.60 -9.60 4.58
C LEU A 72 -3.69 -10.59 4.93
N SER A 73 -4.42 -10.33 5.99
CA SER A 73 -5.60 -11.10 6.31
C SER A 73 -6.63 -10.13 6.86
N HIS A 74 -7.87 -10.56 6.94
CA HIS A 74 -8.87 -9.69 7.50
C HIS A 74 -9.93 -10.50 8.23
N THR A 75 -10.62 -9.83 9.16
CA THR A 75 -11.78 -10.40 9.81
C THR A 75 -12.86 -9.38 9.66
N ARG A 76 -14.11 -9.82 9.76
CA ARG A 76 -15.22 -8.95 9.62
C ARG A 76 -15.50 -8.31 10.95
N ALA A 77 -15.79 -7.04 10.95
CA ALA A 77 -16.12 -6.37 12.18
C ALA A 77 -17.43 -6.94 12.66
N SER A 78 -17.57 -7.12 13.92
CA SER A 78 -18.73 -7.80 14.46
C SER A 78 -20.03 -7.11 14.19
N ASP A 79 -20.06 -5.82 14.22
CA ASP A 79 -21.28 -5.13 14.06
C ASP A 79 -21.62 -4.73 12.67
N ASP A 80 -20.73 -4.71 11.76
CA ASP A 80 -21.01 -4.21 10.44
C ASP A 80 -20.40 -5.18 9.45
N ALA A 81 -21.24 -5.93 8.81
CA ALA A 81 -20.78 -6.93 7.88
C ALA A 81 -20.01 -6.36 6.71
N ARG A 82 -20.15 -5.08 6.46
CA ARG A 82 -19.45 -4.48 5.37
C ARG A 82 -18.08 -3.98 5.74
N SER A 83 -17.73 -4.02 7.01
CA SER A 83 -16.46 -3.52 7.46
C SER A 83 -15.52 -4.66 7.73
N ASN A 84 -14.30 -4.50 7.32
CA ASN A 84 -13.27 -5.48 7.58
C ASN A 84 -12.19 -4.85 8.44
N VAL A 85 -11.52 -5.67 9.21
CA VAL A 85 -10.38 -5.22 9.98
C VAL A 85 -9.19 -5.99 9.45
N TYR A 86 -8.21 -5.29 8.94
CA TYR A 86 -7.07 -5.91 8.29
C TYR A 86 -5.89 -6.11 9.22
N ARG A 87 -5.12 -7.13 8.94
CA ARG A 87 -3.95 -7.40 9.71
C ARG A 87 -2.81 -7.70 8.76
N VAL A 88 -1.68 -7.04 8.89
CA VAL A 88 -0.54 -7.23 8.03
C VAL A 88 0.46 -8.14 8.71
N ASP A 89 1.00 -9.11 7.99
CA ASP A 89 2.01 -9.98 8.54
C ASP A 89 3.37 -9.36 8.25
N GLY A 90 3.91 -8.67 9.22
CA GLY A 90 5.17 -7.95 9.06
C GLY A 90 6.38 -8.85 9.04
N SER A 91 6.20 -10.13 9.35
CA SER A 91 7.34 -11.03 9.41
C SER A 91 7.77 -11.56 8.05
N LEU A 92 6.93 -11.37 7.04
CA LEU A 92 7.25 -11.91 5.72
C LEU A 92 8.26 -11.04 5.00
N PRO A 93 9.07 -11.61 4.15
CA PRO A 93 10.09 -10.85 3.45
C PRO A 93 9.52 -10.08 2.29
N LEU A 94 10.20 -9.04 1.89
CA LEU A 94 9.85 -8.36 0.67
C LEU A 94 10.17 -9.30 -0.49
N ARG A 95 9.56 -9.07 -1.63
CA ARG A 95 9.58 -10.08 -2.67
C ARG A 95 10.68 -9.98 -3.70
N HIS A 96 11.10 -8.78 -4.00
CA HIS A 96 12.12 -8.62 -5.02
C HIS A 96 13.48 -9.05 -4.46
N ARG A 97 14.27 -9.69 -5.25
CA ARG A 97 15.52 -10.23 -4.79
C ARG A 97 16.46 -9.18 -4.21
N LEU A 98 16.32 -7.94 -4.61
CA LEU A 98 17.17 -6.89 -4.07
C LEU A 98 16.77 -6.52 -2.65
N GLU A 99 15.58 -6.89 -2.22
CA GLU A 99 15.04 -6.47 -0.94
C GLU A 99 14.64 -7.60 -0.03
N ARG A 100 14.68 -8.82 -0.51
CA ARG A 100 14.09 -9.90 0.28
C ARG A 100 14.82 -10.22 1.57
N HIS A 101 15.96 -9.60 1.80
CA HIS A 101 16.61 -9.70 3.08
C HIS A 101 15.92 -8.83 4.11
N GLN A 102 14.97 -7.98 3.67
CA GLN A 102 14.23 -7.13 4.57
C GLN A 102 12.81 -7.67 4.70
N ARG A 103 12.16 -7.37 5.82
CA ARG A 103 10.81 -7.83 6.03
C ARG A 103 9.83 -6.72 5.87
N ILE A 104 8.57 -7.07 5.75
CA ILE A 104 7.49 -6.10 5.62
C ILE A 104 7.51 -5.11 6.79
N ALA A 105 7.87 -5.58 7.99
CA ALA A 105 7.94 -4.68 9.13
C ALA A 105 8.88 -3.51 8.88
N ALA A 106 9.97 -3.74 8.15
CA ALA A 106 10.91 -2.66 7.86
C ALA A 106 10.26 -1.62 6.94
N LEU A 107 9.46 -2.09 5.98
CA LEU A 107 8.76 -1.19 5.09
C LEU A 107 7.76 -0.36 5.88
N LEU A 108 7.05 -0.97 6.79
CA LEU A 108 6.06 -0.25 7.57
C LEU A 108 6.72 0.76 8.50
N ASP A 109 7.88 0.41 9.04
CA ASP A 109 8.59 1.34 9.90
C ASP A 109 9.09 2.52 9.11
N LEU A 110 9.52 2.30 7.89
CA LEU A 110 10.00 3.35 7.05
C LEU A 110 8.92 4.40 6.83
N ALA A 111 7.70 3.96 6.66
CA ALA A 111 6.59 4.84 6.36
C ALA A 111 5.80 5.29 7.57
N ALA A 112 6.15 4.84 8.75
CA ALA A 112 5.39 5.18 9.93
C ALA A 112 5.49 6.67 10.22
N PRO A 113 4.44 7.28 10.72
CA PRO A 113 4.48 8.70 11.02
C PRO A 113 5.49 8.95 12.13
N ARG A 114 6.17 10.09 12.03
CA ARG A 114 7.08 10.41 13.06
C ARG A 114 6.39 10.72 14.33
N ARG A 115 6.93 10.32 15.43
CA ARG A 115 6.31 10.60 16.65
C ARG A 115 6.89 11.81 17.13
N THR A 116 6.45 12.92 16.77
CA THR A 116 7.03 14.15 17.16
C THR A 116 6.99 14.38 18.59
N GLY A 117 6.02 13.99 19.19
CA GLY A 117 5.93 14.25 20.58
C GLY A 117 6.95 13.46 21.28
N ALA A 118 7.26 12.38 20.76
CA ALA A 118 8.20 11.58 21.38
C ALA A 118 9.52 11.98 20.90
N GLY A 119 9.49 12.79 20.07
CA GLY A 119 10.74 13.29 19.56
C GLY A 119 10.93 13.25 18.80
#